data_d81b689afc5fdbb90d42858dc08e94ca
#
_entry.id   d81b689afc5fdbb90d42858dc08e94ca
#
_cell.length_a   1.000
_cell.length_b   1.000
_cell.length_c   1.000
_cell.angle_alpha   90.00
_cell.angle_beta   90.00
_cell.angle_gamma   90.00
#
_symmetry.space_group_name_H-M   'P 1'
#
loop_
_entity.id
_entity.type
_entity.pdbx_description
1 polymer ?
#
loop_
_entity_poly.entity_id
_entity_poly.type
_entity_poly.pdbx_seq_one_letter_code
_entity_poly.pdbx_strand_id
1 'polypeptide(L)'
;MRLFKGAAVGLLAVGLAGCTGTAASSLSTGAEPVPSAAVTTTAAAAAPVSSAMRDGARTAAVQFYGLYSASQFSALWNLLSPAAKRQVSKSAWVSVHQACPGTAAGKSRTIKAVTAFGSAAIVTEAVAGTPSSPGTAEDVFNYGDGQWSYSPGEVGIYAHGSIAADIAAAKSAGFCTGWKVF
;
A
#
# COMPACT_ATOMS: atom_id res chain seq x y z
N MET A 1 10.30 37.27 -23.58
CA MET A 1 10.60 36.58 -24.85
C MET A 1 12.00 35.96 -24.71
N ARG A 2 12.13 34.74 -24.29
CA ARG A 2 13.34 33.91 -24.36
C ARG A 2 12.91 32.45 -24.65
N LEU A 3 13.19 32.02 -25.85
CA LEU A 3 13.06 30.63 -26.34
C LEU A 3 14.10 29.77 -25.63
N PHE A 4 13.72 28.62 -25.11
CA PHE A 4 14.63 27.51 -24.85
C PHE A 4 14.25 26.35 -25.76
N LYS A 5 15.18 26.05 -26.64
CA LYS A 5 15.21 24.93 -27.60
C LYS A 5 15.42 23.59 -26.89
N GLY A 6 14.86 22.58 -27.50
CA GLY A 6 14.76 21.19 -27.12
C GLY A 6 16.06 20.48 -26.73
N ALA A 7 15.88 19.40 -26.02
CA ALA A 7 16.86 18.34 -25.86
C ALA A 7 16.17 16.99 -26.14
N ALA A 8 16.85 16.21 -26.95
CA ALA A 8 16.42 15.00 -27.61
C ALA A 8 16.21 13.83 -26.66
N VAL A 9 15.18 13.03 -26.98
CA VAL A 9 14.87 11.73 -26.39
C VAL A 9 15.84 10.71 -26.99
N GLY A 10 16.69 10.12 -26.16
CA GLY A 10 17.50 8.95 -26.49
C GLY A 10 16.72 7.65 -26.21
N LEU A 11 16.28 6.98 -27.27
CA LEU A 11 15.79 5.59 -27.18
C LEU A 11 16.97 4.65 -26.94
N LEU A 12 16.98 3.96 -25.80
CA LEU A 12 17.82 2.79 -25.57
C LEU A 12 17.01 1.54 -25.86
N ALA A 13 17.31 0.92 -27.02
CA ALA A 13 16.83 -0.41 -27.37
C ALA A 13 17.68 -1.46 -26.65
N VAL A 14 17.08 -2.24 -25.77
CA VAL A 14 17.70 -3.42 -25.15
C VAL A 14 17.33 -4.63 -26.01
N GLY A 15 18.35 -5.20 -26.70
CA GLY A 15 18.21 -6.39 -27.51
C GLY A 15 18.06 -7.66 -26.66
N LEU A 16 17.06 -8.47 -26.97
CA LEU A 16 16.95 -9.85 -26.49
C LEU A 16 17.87 -10.75 -27.33
N ALA A 17 18.91 -11.29 -26.72
CA ALA A 17 19.70 -12.36 -27.29
C ALA A 17 18.99 -13.70 -27.07
N GLY A 18 18.48 -14.29 -28.13
CA GLY A 18 17.94 -15.64 -28.14
C GLY A 18 19.07 -16.67 -28.09
N CYS A 19 19.01 -17.60 -27.14
CA CYS A 19 19.81 -18.83 -27.15
C CYS A 19 18.99 -19.96 -27.76
N THR A 20 19.22 -20.25 -29.04
CA THR A 20 18.80 -21.52 -29.67
C THR A 20 19.86 -22.58 -29.37
N GLY A 21 19.58 -23.43 -28.39
CA GLY A 21 20.36 -24.63 -28.13
C GLY A 21 19.73 -25.85 -28.79
N THR A 22 20.27 -26.25 -29.95
CA THR A 22 19.98 -27.55 -30.58
C THR A 22 20.82 -28.60 -29.87
N ALA A 23 20.22 -29.52 -29.17
CA ALA A 23 20.90 -30.70 -28.66
C ALA A 23 20.27 -31.96 -29.27
N ALA A 24 21.14 -32.73 -29.87
CA ALA A 24 20.88 -33.95 -30.59
C ALA A 24 20.37 -35.09 -29.72
N SER A 25 19.55 -35.89 -30.35
CA SER A 25 19.00 -37.17 -29.88
C SER A 25 20.03 -38.17 -29.42
N SER A 26 19.81 -38.74 -28.26
CA SER A 26 20.37 -40.07 -27.89
C SER A 26 19.21 -40.94 -27.46
N LEU A 27 18.92 -41.96 -28.25
CA LEU A 27 18.07 -43.08 -27.91
C LEU A 27 18.67 -43.83 -26.71
N SER A 28 17.96 -43.88 -25.61
CA SER A 28 18.19 -44.85 -24.55
C SER A 28 16.89 -45.55 -24.21
N THR A 29 16.88 -46.81 -24.50
CA THR A 29 15.86 -47.82 -24.28
C THR A 29 15.73 -48.12 -22.80
N GLY A 30 14.47 -48.18 -22.31
CA GLY A 30 14.12 -48.89 -21.09
C GLY A 30 14.17 -48.07 -19.80
N ALA A 31 13.07 -47.41 -19.48
CA ALA A 31 12.76 -47.03 -18.09
C ALA A 31 11.31 -47.48 -17.78
N GLU A 32 11.20 -48.36 -16.79
CA GLU A 32 9.93 -48.72 -16.17
C GLU A 32 9.14 -47.49 -15.74
N PRO A 33 7.80 -47.51 -15.81
CA PRO A 33 7.01 -46.42 -15.32
C PRO A 33 7.08 -46.35 -13.79
N VAL A 34 7.84 -45.39 -13.28
CA VAL A 34 7.82 -45.05 -11.86
C VAL A 34 6.43 -44.47 -11.57
N PRO A 35 5.69 -45.02 -10.58
CA PRO A 35 4.41 -44.46 -10.21
C PRO A 35 4.59 -43.01 -9.71
N SER A 36 4.07 -42.07 -10.47
CA SER A 36 4.02 -40.66 -10.10
C SER A 36 3.13 -40.55 -8.86
N ALA A 37 3.72 -40.47 -7.68
CA ALA A 37 2.99 -40.15 -6.47
C ALA A 37 2.41 -38.75 -6.63
N ALA A 38 1.09 -38.66 -6.78
CA ALA A 38 0.38 -37.41 -6.74
C ALA A 38 0.59 -36.78 -5.36
N VAL A 39 1.42 -35.74 -5.30
CA VAL A 39 1.57 -34.93 -4.10
C VAL A 39 0.27 -34.15 -3.95
N THR A 40 -0.65 -34.68 -3.17
CA THR A 40 -1.87 -33.96 -2.76
C THR A 40 -1.42 -32.87 -1.78
N THR A 41 -1.14 -31.69 -2.28
CA THR A 41 -0.90 -30.52 -1.43
C THR A 41 -2.26 -30.15 -0.82
N THR A 42 -2.55 -30.68 0.35
CA THR A 42 -3.66 -30.22 1.17
C THR A 42 -3.32 -28.78 1.57
N ALA A 43 -3.95 -27.82 0.92
CA ALA A 43 -3.88 -26.43 1.37
C ALA A 43 -4.41 -26.39 2.80
N ALA A 44 -3.52 -26.17 3.76
CA ALA A 44 -3.90 -25.98 5.14
C ALA A 44 -4.84 -24.77 5.18
N ALA A 45 -6.10 -25.00 5.57
CA ALA A 45 -7.06 -23.92 5.79
C ALA A 45 -6.44 -22.96 6.81
N ALA A 46 -6.31 -21.70 6.44
CA ALA A 46 -5.79 -20.67 7.34
C ALA A 46 -6.61 -20.71 8.63
N ALA A 47 -5.93 -20.81 9.77
CA ALA A 47 -6.60 -20.84 11.06
C ALA A 47 -7.53 -19.61 11.18
N PRO A 48 -8.74 -19.77 11.74
CA PRO A 48 -9.67 -18.66 11.87
C PRO A 48 -9.02 -17.57 12.73
N VAL A 49 -8.93 -16.38 12.17
CA VAL A 49 -8.39 -15.21 12.89
C VAL A 49 -9.28 -14.92 14.08
N SER A 50 -8.69 -14.80 15.26
CA SER A 50 -9.45 -14.60 16.49
C SER A 50 -10.23 -13.28 16.44
N SER A 51 -11.39 -13.23 17.14
CA SER A 51 -12.14 -11.98 17.29
C SER A 51 -11.29 -10.87 17.91
N ALA A 52 -10.40 -11.21 18.85
CA ALA A 52 -9.48 -10.27 19.49
C ALA A 52 -8.56 -9.56 18.48
N MET A 53 -8.10 -10.26 17.45
CA MET A 53 -7.28 -9.64 16.39
C MET A 53 -8.09 -8.62 15.57
N ARG A 54 -9.33 -8.93 15.21
CA ARG A 54 -10.22 -8.00 14.50
C ARG A 54 -10.59 -6.80 15.34
N ASP A 55 -10.87 -7.01 16.62
CA ASP A 55 -11.23 -5.94 17.56
C ASP A 55 -10.04 -5.03 17.83
N GLY A 56 -8.83 -5.57 17.92
CA GLY A 56 -7.60 -4.81 18.01
C GLY A 56 -7.34 -3.94 16.78
N ALA A 57 -7.49 -4.49 15.57
CA ALA A 57 -7.37 -3.74 14.32
C ALA A 57 -8.42 -2.63 14.22
N ARG A 58 -9.68 -2.92 14.61
CA ARG A 58 -10.75 -1.92 14.67
C ARG A 58 -10.40 -0.78 15.62
N THR A 59 -9.89 -1.08 16.80
CA THR A 59 -9.50 -0.09 17.81
C THR A 59 -8.39 0.82 17.27
N ALA A 60 -7.36 0.24 16.64
CA ALA A 60 -6.28 1.02 16.01
C ALA A 60 -6.79 1.92 14.88
N ALA A 61 -7.71 1.42 14.06
CA ALA A 61 -8.32 2.21 12.99
C ALA A 61 -9.16 3.38 13.54
N VAL A 62 -9.95 3.17 14.59
CA VAL A 62 -10.71 4.25 15.25
C VAL A 62 -9.77 5.34 15.74
N GLN A 63 -8.67 4.96 16.39
CA GLN A 63 -7.67 5.91 16.87
C GLN A 63 -7.03 6.66 15.71
N PHE A 64 -6.62 5.96 14.65
CA PHE A 64 -6.01 6.54 13.46
C PHE A 64 -6.95 7.57 12.82
N TYR A 65 -8.18 7.19 12.55
CA TYR A 65 -9.16 8.08 11.90
C TYR A 65 -9.56 9.27 12.77
N GLY A 66 -9.62 9.09 14.08
CA GLY A 66 -9.86 10.18 15.02
C GLY A 66 -8.77 11.25 14.94
N LEU A 67 -7.50 10.82 14.97
CA LEU A 67 -6.35 11.73 14.82
C LEU A 67 -6.31 12.40 13.44
N TYR A 68 -6.64 11.65 12.38
CA TYR A 68 -6.68 12.18 11.01
C TYR A 68 -7.75 13.26 10.87
N SER A 69 -8.96 12.99 11.33
CA SER A 69 -10.07 13.95 11.32
C SER A 69 -9.76 15.20 12.13
N ALA A 70 -9.01 15.06 13.23
CA ALA A 70 -8.55 16.17 14.06
C ALA A 70 -7.31 16.89 13.51
N SER A 71 -6.80 16.49 12.33
CA SER A 71 -5.57 17.01 11.72
C SER A 71 -4.32 16.90 12.60
N GLN A 72 -4.30 15.89 13.49
CA GLN A 72 -3.19 15.63 14.40
C GLN A 72 -2.11 14.77 13.73
N PHE A 73 -1.57 15.24 12.61
CA PHE A 73 -0.66 14.48 11.74
C PHE A 73 0.64 14.04 12.42
N SER A 74 1.12 14.81 13.40
CA SER A 74 2.31 14.43 14.19
C SER A 74 2.04 13.21 15.08
N ALA A 75 0.87 13.14 15.71
CA ALA A 75 0.44 11.99 16.51
C ALA A 75 0.13 10.79 15.59
N LEU A 76 -0.50 11.06 14.45
CA LEU A 76 -0.81 10.06 13.43
C LEU A 76 0.44 9.34 12.92
N TRP A 77 1.54 10.07 12.69
CA TRP A 77 2.82 9.47 12.28
C TRP A 77 3.31 8.42 13.28
N ASN A 78 3.05 8.59 14.57
CA ASN A 78 3.45 7.61 15.58
C ASN A 78 2.73 6.26 15.41
N LEU A 79 1.55 6.26 14.80
CA LEU A 79 0.76 5.04 14.51
C LEU A 79 1.15 4.35 13.21
N LEU A 80 2.07 4.91 12.42
CA LEU A 80 2.57 4.26 11.22
C LEU A 80 3.37 3.01 11.55
N SER A 81 3.34 2.04 10.65
CA SER A 81 4.15 0.84 10.75
C SER A 81 5.65 1.16 10.75
N PRO A 82 6.50 0.33 11.39
CA PRO A 82 7.94 0.51 11.35
C PRO A 82 8.49 0.56 9.90
N ALA A 83 7.88 -0.19 8.99
CA ALA A 83 8.25 -0.18 7.57
C ALA A 83 7.98 1.20 6.92
N ALA A 84 6.80 1.79 7.16
CA ALA A 84 6.46 3.12 6.66
C ALA A 84 7.38 4.20 7.26
N LYS A 85 7.65 4.15 8.57
CA LYS A 85 8.55 5.10 9.24
C LYS A 85 9.98 5.08 8.71
N ARG A 86 10.46 3.95 8.15
CA ARG A 86 11.76 3.90 7.48
C ARG A 86 11.77 4.59 6.11
N GLN A 87 10.62 4.69 5.46
CA GLN A 87 10.47 5.28 4.13
C GLN A 87 10.10 6.77 4.18
N VAL A 88 9.40 7.19 5.23
CA VAL A 88 8.83 8.53 5.35
C VAL A 88 9.33 9.17 6.64
N SER A 89 10.00 10.31 6.55
CA SER A 89 10.37 11.07 7.75
C SER A 89 9.14 11.72 8.38
N LYS A 90 9.18 11.93 9.69
CA LYS A 90 8.07 12.59 10.40
C LYS A 90 7.79 13.99 9.85
N SER A 91 8.84 14.74 9.52
CA SER A 91 8.70 16.10 8.95
C SER A 91 8.04 16.08 7.58
N ALA A 92 8.43 15.17 6.69
CA ALA A 92 7.80 15.02 5.38
C ALA A 92 6.32 14.63 5.52
N TRP A 93 6.02 13.62 6.34
CA TRP A 93 4.65 13.19 6.63
C TRP A 93 3.77 14.36 7.09
N VAL A 94 4.20 15.05 8.14
CA VAL A 94 3.42 16.17 8.73
C VAL A 94 3.23 17.30 7.71
N SER A 95 4.29 17.71 7.01
CA SER A 95 4.23 18.82 6.07
C SER A 95 3.35 18.54 4.86
N VAL A 96 3.43 17.32 4.30
CA VAL A 96 2.57 16.91 3.17
C VAL A 96 1.10 16.89 3.60
N HIS A 97 0.79 16.31 4.76
CA HIS A 97 -0.59 16.24 5.23
C HIS A 97 -1.16 17.60 5.64
N GLN A 98 -0.32 18.50 6.14
CA GLN A 98 -0.73 19.90 6.41
C GLN A 98 -1.02 20.67 5.12
N ALA A 99 -0.20 20.47 4.09
CA ALA A 99 -0.38 21.11 2.79
C ALA A 99 -1.53 20.47 1.98
N CYS A 100 -1.80 19.18 2.21
CA CYS A 100 -2.78 18.37 1.51
C CYS A 100 -3.60 17.53 2.51
N PRO A 101 -4.48 18.15 3.31
CA PRO A 101 -5.22 17.43 4.35
C PRO A 101 -6.18 16.37 3.80
N GLY A 102 -6.33 16.29 2.49
CA GLY A 102 -7.25 15.37 1.84
C GLY A 102 -8.72 15.73 2.09
N THR A 103 -9.62 14.92 1.53
CA THR A 103 -11.08 15.11 1.74
C THR A 103 -11.56 14.61 3.09
N ALA A 104 -10.71 13.90 3.84
CA ALA A 104 -11.11 13.26 5.10
C ALA A 104 -10.75 14.05 6.35
N ALA A 105 -9.84 15.03 6.26
CA ALA A 105 -9.55 15.91 7.38
C ALA A 105 -10.81 16.73 7.76
N GLY A 106 -11.11 16.75 9.02
CA GLY A 106 -12.34 17.40 9.55
C GLY A 106 -13.64 16.63 9.29
N LYS A 107 -13.60 15.43 8.67
CA LYS A 107 -14.77 14.59 8.42
C LYS A 107 -14.76 13.34 9.28
N SER A 108 -15.92 12.91 9.72
CA SER A 108 -16.04 11.65 10.44
C SER A 108 -15.90 10.47 9.48
N ARG A 109 -15.25 9.41 9.96
CA ARG A 109 -15.10 8.14 9.26
C ARG A 109 -15.85 7.05 9.99
N THR A 110 -16.54 6.19 9.26
CA THR A 110 -17.30 5.06 9.81
C THR A 110 -16.68 3.77 9.31
N ILE A 111 -16.23 2.91 10.22
CA ILE A 111 -15.73 1.57 9.87
C ILE A 111 -16.91 0.69 9.47
N LYS A 112 -16.88 0.21 8.24
CA LYS A 112 -17.90 -0.69 7.67
C LYS A 112 -17.56 -2.15 7.90
N ALA A 113 -16.29 -2.52 7.69
CA ALA A 113 -15.82 -3.89 7.87
C ALA A 113 -14.38 -3.92 8.38
N VAL A 114 -14.02 -5.02 9.03
CA VAL A 114 -12.63 -5.37 9.36
C VAL A 114 -12.43 -6.82 8.99
N THR A 115 -11.56 -7.07 8.02
CA THR A 115 -11.15 -8.41 7.61
C THR A 115 -9.70 -8.61 8.03
N ALA A 116 -9.46 -9.49 8.99
CA ALA A 116 -8.12 -9.80 9.47
C ALA A 116 -7.64 -11.15 8.90
N PHE A 117 -6.35 -11.21 8.59
CA PHE A 117 -5.67 -12.40 8.06
C PHE A 117 -4.22 -12.43 8.57
N GLY A 118 -3.89 -13.43 9.37
CA GLY A 118 -2.58 -13.51 10.03
C GLY A 118 -2.32 -12.26 10.89
N SER A 119 -1.22 -11.58 10.61
CA SER A 119 -0.81 -10.33 11.27
C SER A 119 -1.23 -9.07 10.52
N ALA A 120 -2.15 -9.16 9.56
CA ALA A 120 -2.65 -8.01 8.83
C ALA A 120 -4.18 -7.90 8.91
N ALA A 121 -4.70 -6.71 8.72
CA ALA A 121 -6.13 -6.46 8.59
C ALA A 121 -6.39 -5.39 7.52
N ILE A 122 -7.44 -5.61 6.73
CA ILE A 122 -8.04 -4.60 5.87
C ILE A 122 -9.23 -4.01 6.63
N VAL A 123 -9.22 -2.70 6.78
CA VAL A 123 -10.32 -1.93 7.37
C VAL A 123 -11.00 -1.16 6.26
N THR A 124 -12.25 -1.53 5.98
CA THR A 124 -13.10 -0.81 5.04
C THR A 124 -13.82 0.32 5.77
N GLU A 125 -13.72 1.53 5.27
CA GLU A 125 -14.34 2.72 5.86
C GLU A 125 -15.22 3.48 4.88
N ALA A 126 -16.12 4.30 5.42
CA ALA A 126 -16.83 5.32 4.68
C ALA A 126 -16.58 6.70 5.29
N VAL A 127 -16.34 7.69 4.43
CA VAL A 127 -16.11 9.09 4.81
C VAL A 127 -17.40 9.87 4.63
N ALA A 128 -17.87 10.54 5.68
CA ALA A 128 -19.09 11.34 5.63
C ALA A 128 -18.94 12.54 4.69
N GLY A 129 -20.00 12.81 3.90
CA GLY A 129 -20.06 14.01 3.06
C GLY A 129 -19.16 13.99 1.81
N THR A 130 -18.69 12.83 1.36
CA THR A 130 -18.10 12.68 0.03
C THR A 130 -19.19 12.42 -0.99
N PRO A 131 -19.33 13.25 -2.04
CA PRO A 131 -20.45 13.14 -2.99
C PRO A 131 -20.32 11.99 -3.98
N SER A 132 -19.19 11.37 -4.07
CA SER A 132 -18.94 10.31 -5.04
C SER A 132 -19.21 8.95 -4.42
N SER A 133 -20.20 8.28 -4.98
CA SER A 133 -20.40 6.83 -5.14
C SER A 133 -19.64 5.96 -4.18
N PRO A 134 -20.26 4.98 -3.59
CA PRO A 134 -20.13 4.61 -2.19
C PRO A 134 -18.68 4.72 -1.76
N GLY A 135 -18.31 5.87 -1.19
CA GLY A 135 -16.94 6.22 -0.81
C GLY A 135 -16.46 5.34 0.34
N THR A 136 -16.23 4.08 0.01
CA THR A 136 -15.49 3.16 0.88
C THR A 136 -14.04 3.19 0.44
N ALA A 137 -13.15 3.45 1.38
CA ALA A 137 -11.73 3.26 1.22
C ALA A 137 -11.31 2.02 2.02
N GLU A 138 -10.20 1.43 1.63
CA GLU A 138 -9.60 0.29 2.33
C GLU A 138 -8.22 0.69 2.84
N ASP A 139 -8.03 0.53 4.14
CA ASP A 139 -6.79 0.82 4.81
C ASP A 139 -6.19 -0.47 5.39
N VAL A 140 -4.87 -0.60 5.28
CA VAL A 140 -4.13 -1.77 5.79
C VAL A 140 -3.51 -1.46 7.14
N PHE A 141 -3.79 -2.33 8.09
CA PHE A 141 -3.16 -2.33 9.41
C PHE A 141 -2.35 -3.61 9.58
N ASN A 142 -1.17 -3.51 10.17
CA ASN A 142 -0.31 -4.65 10.49
C ASN A 142 -0.11 -4.76 11.99
N TYR A 143 -0.15 -5.99 12.50
CA TYR A 143 0.16 -6.33 13.88
C TYR A 143 1.63 -6.74 14.00
N GLY A 144 2.34 -6.08 14.88
CA GLY A 144 3.72 -6.40 15.21
C GLY A 144 4.10 -5.77 16.54
N ASP A 145 5.03 -6.38 17.26
CA ASP A 145 5.51 -5.90 18.56
C ASP A 145 4.39 -5.62 19.58
N GLY A 146 3.33 -6.46 19.54
CA GLY A 146 2.20 -6.35 20.46
C GLY A 146 1.17 -5.28 20.11
N GLN A 147 1.29 -4.60 18.98
CA GLN A 147 0.41 -3.50 18.59
C GLN A 147 0.03 -3.52 17.11
N TRP A 148 -1.10 -2.90 16.80
CA TRP A 148 -1.52 -2.61 15.43
C TRP A 148 -0.97 -1.27 14.97
N SER A 149 -0.51 -1.21 13.72
CA SER A 149 0.04 -0.01 13.10
C SER A 149 -0.47 0.15 11.66
N TYR A 150 -0.65 1.39 11.23
CA TYR A 150 -1.12 1.72 9.88
C TYR A 150 -0.01 1.58 8.84
N SER A 151 -0.34 0.99 7.69
CA SER A 151 0.57 0.88 6.54
C SER A 151 0.00 1.67 5.37
N PRO A 152 0.46 2.91 5.15
CA PRO A 152 0.01 3.72 4.03
C PRO A 152 0.41 3.11 2.69
N GLY A 153 -0.51 3.10 1.72
CA GLY A 153 -0.23 2.69 0.35
C GLY A 153 0.53 3.74 -0.46
N GLU A 154 0.48 5.00 -0.03
CA GLU A 154 0.98 6.16 -0.77
C GLU A 154 2.42 6.58 -0.42
N VAL A 155 3.23 5.69 0.13
CA VAL A 155 4.63 6.02 0.51
C VAL A 155 5.47 6.61 -0.63
N GLY A 156 5.12 6.32 -1.87
CA GLY A 156 5.81 6.85 -3.05
C GLY A 156 5.80 8.37 -3.18
N ILE A 157 4.79 9.06 -2.62
CA ILE A 157 4.73 10.53 -2.65
C ILE A 157 5.78 11.22 -1.76
N TYR A 158 6.49 10.47 -0.92
CA TYR A 158 7.52 10.97 0.00
C TYR A 158 8.95 10.66 -0.48
N ALA A 159 9.12 10.25 -1.73
CA ALA A 159 10.42 9.78 -2.27
C ALA A 159 11.10 10.79 -3.21
N HIS A 160 10.75 12.09 -3.13
CA HIS A 160 11.21 13.09 -4.09
C HIS A 160 12.36 13.98 -3.60
N GLY A 161 12.98 13.60 -2.50
CA GLY A 161 14.23 14.23 -1.99
C GLY A 161 14.06 15.57 -1.28
N SER A 162 12.86 16.19 -1.31
CA SER A 162 12.57 17.38 -0.51
C SER A 162 11.07 17.47 -0.19
N ILE A 163 10.74 18.10 0.94
CA ILE A 163 9.34 18.32 1.35
C ILE A 163 8.55 19.10 0.28
N ALA A 164 9.16 20.07 -0.37
CA ALA A 164 8.50 20.84 -1.43
C ALA A 164 8.17 19.98 -2.65
N ALA A 165 9.07 19.07 -3.04
CA ALA A 165 8.86 18.12 -4.12
C ALA A 165 7.80 17.06 -3.74
N ASP A 166 7.82 16.58 -2.50
CA ASP A 166 6.80 15.65 -1.98
C ASP A 166 5.41 16.29 -1.99
N ILE A 167 5.28 17.55 -1.56
CA ILE A 167 4.01 18.29 -1.64
C ILE A 167 3.55 18.47 -3.10
N ALA A 168 4.47 18.77 -4.02
CA ALA A 168 4.13 18.90 -5.44
C ALA A 168 3.66 17.56 -6.02
N ALA A 169 4.32 16.45 -5.67
CA ALA A 169 3.93 15.11 -6.05
C ALA A 169 2.55 14.73 -5.50
N ALA A 170 2.28 15.02 -4.22
CA ALA A 170 0.99 14.78 -3.58
C ALA A 170 -0.15 15.55 -4.29
N LYS A 171 0.09 16.80 -4.66
CA LYS A 171 -0.87 17.62 -5.45
C LYS A 171 -1.12 17.02 -6.83
N SER A 172 -0.05 16.63 -7.51
CA SER A 172 -0.12 16.03 -8.85
C SER A 172 -0.86 14.69 -8.85
N ALA A 173 -0.66 13.88 -7.81
CA ALA A 173 -1.36 12.61 -7.62
C ALA A 173 -2.83 12.78 -7.20
N GLY A 174 -3.31 14.00 -6.95
CA GLY A 174 -4.68 14.28 -6.51
C GLY A 174 -4.90 14.04 -5.02
N PHE A 175 -3.85 13.78 -4.25
CA PHE A 175 -3.93 13.54 -2.81
C PHE A 175 -4.54 14.71 -2.03
N CYS A 176 -4.38 15.95 -2.52
CA CYS A 176 -4.91 17.16 -1.90
C CYS A 176 -6.40 17.38 -2.16
N THR A 177 -6.95 16.81 -3.22
CA THR A 177 -8.35 17.06 -3.65
C THR A 177 -9.29 15.90 -3.29
N GLY A 178 -8.77 14.89 -2.65
CA GLY A 178 -9.48 13.67 -2.28
C GLY A 178 -9.00 12.46 -3.05
N TRP A 179 -9.04 11.31 -2.41
CA TRP A 179 -8.63 10.04 -2.98
C TRP A 179 -9.34 9.80 -4.32
N LYS A 180 -8.58 9.76 -5.39
CA LYS A 180 -9.00 9.01 -6.56
C LYS A 180 -8.68 7.57 -6.24
N VAL A 181 -9.71 6.79 -5.95
CA VAL A 181 -9.61 5.33 -5.90
C VAL A 181 -9.14 4.91 -7.29
N PHE A 182 -7.93 4.37 -7.38
CA PHE A 182 -7.40 3.78 -8.60
C PHE A 182 -7.87 2.32 -8.71
#